data_16ee54128e8d3bd5edb70f4de3c01ff6
#
_entry.id   16ee54128e8d3bd5edb70f4de3c01ff6
#
_cell.length_a   1.000
_cell.length_b   1.000
_cell.length_c   1.000
_cell.angle_alpha   90.00
_cell.angle_beta   90.00
_cell.angle_gamma   90.00
#
_symmetry.space_group_name_H-M   'P 1'
#
loop_
_entity.id
_entity.type
_entity.pdbx_description
1 polymer ?
#
loop_
_entity_poly.entity_id
_entity_poly.type
_entity_poly.pdbx_seq_one_letter_code
_entity_poly.pdbx_strand_id
1 'polypeptide(L)'
;MVPEQEEVLVRSRFCIFKALILTGILMQVNAVAFAYDRYAPVFESQPEAPSGYRWQHTLVYPFELVRRPIDKTLVYLEDHKIPRKAVWMYDKLQENGISPRLHSVNSIEVGAGTEIDWIRLTRLRERLPGAVLNSWVDFKRETVFEAGATVGAERIAGTGLRTLGTFKYEDRVREHFYGIGPHTSRGDGYVYGIEQTTLEADLGYAPNPEIAADLKIGYRNVNINGGKDGGSGQVGEGIFNEGQVNGLRGDSLMSYALEFAYDTRNNRGNSTMGGLHRATFSYNHGLNSSDAGYFKYTAEASRYFSLKSKRRVLAVHFYGEHNDKIGNDYVPFHQMPMLGGYDSFPSYSHTLRGYDASRFKDESLVLLNIEYRYTIWENRDLKLDTVLFWDEGQVFQEFSELQFGDFRGSYGLGFRVSLADVMLVGAEMAFGSEGTNFYVKSKTPF
;
A
#
# COMPACT_ATOMS: atom_id res chain seq x y z
N MET A 1 13.16 -41.76 11.74
CA MET A 1 12.58 -41.20 12.98
C MET A 1 12.91 -39.69 13.08
N VAL A 2 12.48 -38.88 12.09
CA VAL A 2 12.71 -37.41 12.06
C VAL A 2 11.47 -36.61 11.58
N PRO A 3 10.30 -37.20 11.17
CA PRO A 3 9.21 -36.35 10.66
C PRO A 3 8.30 -35.70 11.75
N GLU A 4 8.33 -36.20 12.98
CA GLU A 4 7.37 -35.74 14.02
C GLU A 4 7.74 -34.40 14.68
N GLN A 5 9.02 -34.04 14.69
CA GLN A 5 9.48 -32.78 15.28
C GLN A 5 9.25 -31.56 14.38
N GLU A 6 9.30 -31.72 13.07
CA GLU A 6 8.97 -30.63 12.12
C GLU A 6 7.47 -30.29 12.13
N GLU A 7 6.60 -31.29 12.24
CA GLU A 7 5.14 -31.07 12.25
C GLU A 7 4.68 -30.33 13.52
N VAL A 8 5.30 -30.62 14.67
CA VAL A 8 5.03 -29.92 15.93
C VAL A 8 5.55 -28.48 15.89
N LEU A 9 6.70 -28.25 15.25
CA LEU A 9 7.27 -26.90 15.10
C LEU A 9 6.43 -26.02 14.14
N VAL A 10 5.93 -26.60 13.06
CA VAL A 10 5.01 -25.93 12.12
C VAL A 10 3.67 -25.62 12.79
N ARG A 11 3.10 -26.57 13.55
CA ARG A 11 1.82 -26.33 14.29
C ARG A 11 1.98 -25.27 15.38
N SER A 12 3.10 -25.21 16.10
CA SER A 12 3.33 -24.20 17.11
C SER A 12 3.52 -22.80 16.50
N ARG A 13 4.25 -22.69 15.38
CA ARG A 13 4.39 -21.44 14.61
C ARG A 13 3.05 -20.97 14.05
N PHE A 14 2.19 -21.91 13.62
CA PHE A 14 0.86 -21.59 13.12
C PHE A 14 -0.10 -21.08 14.20
N CYS A 15 0.03 -21.60 15.44
CA CYS A 15 -0.73 -21.10 16.59
C CYS A 15 -0.27 -19.70 17.04
N ILE A 16 1.02 -19.44 17.06
CA ILE A 16 1.58 -18.12 17.36
C ILE A 16 1.17 -17.11 16.28
N PHE A 17 1.22 -17.50 15.01
CA PHE A 17 0.81 -16.66 13.90
C PHE A 17 -0.69 -16.35 13.92
N LYS A 18 -1.55 -17.33 14.22
CA LYS A 18 -2.99 -17.10 14.43
C LYS A 18 -3.26 -16.17 15.61
N ALA A 19 -2.52 -16.32 16.72
CA ALA A 19 -2.63 -15.44 17.87
C ALA A 19 -2.18 -14.01 17.55
N LEU A 20 -1.10 -13.83 16.78
CA LEU A 20 -0.63 -12.52 16.32
C LEU A 20 -1.61 -11.85 15.36
N ILE A 21 -2.21 -12.59 14.42
CA ILE A 21 -3.25 -12.08 13.50
C ILE A 21 -4.49 -11.68 14.31
N LEU A 22 -4.96 -12.54 15.22
CA LEU A 22 -6.14 -12.24 16.06
C LEU A 22 -5.87 -11.02 16.97
N THR A 23 -4.67 -10.93 17.52
CA THR A 23 -4.23 -9.79 18.33
C THR A 23 -4.11 -8.52 17.47
N GLY A 24 -3.63 -8.63 16.23
CA GLY A 24 -3.51 -7.52 15.29
C GLY A 24 -4.87 -7.00 14.82
N ILE A 25 -5.80 -7.89 14.46
CA ILE A 25 -7.18 -7.53 14.13
C ILE A 25 -7.89 -6.94 15.36
N LEU A 26 -7.71 -7.54 16.51
CA LEU A 26 -8.18 -7.00 17.80
C LEU A 26 -7.56 -5.63 18.11
N MET A 27 -6.28 -5.39 17.79
CA MET A 27 -5.62 -4.11 17.99
C MET A 27 -6.14 -3.02 17.04
N GLN A 28 -6.44 -3.34 15.77
CA GLN A 28 -7.04 -2.38 14.85
C GLN A 28 -8.52 -2.09 15.20
N VAL A 29 -9.29 -3.11 15.53
CA VAL A 29 -10.65 -2.92 16.05
C VAL A 29 -10.64 -2.11 17.36
N ASN A 30 -9.58 -2.15 18.10
CA ASN A 30 -9.42 -1.50 19.40
C ASN A 30 -8.88 -0.06 19.32
N ALA A 31 -8.13 0.32 18.26
CA ALA A 31 -7.90 1.73 17.93
C ALA A 31 -9.23 2.47 17.68
N VAL A 32 -10.22 1.75 17.14
CA VAL A 32 -11.62 2.21 16.96
C VAL A 32 -12.30 2.57 18.27
N ALA A 33 -12.11 1.75 19.31
CA ALA A 33 -12.79 1.96 20.58
C ALA A 33 -12.17 3.06 21.44
N PHE A 34 -10.91 3.38 21.23
CA PHE A 34 -10.20 4.42 21.99
C PHE A 34 -10.65 5.84 21.67
N ALA A 35 -10.90 6.15 20.38
CA ALA A 35 -11.50 7.45 20.04
C ALA A 35 -12.91 7.57 20.60
N TYR A 36 -13.61 6.45 20.76
CA TYR A 36 -14.96 6.40 21.32
C TYR A 36 -15.04 6.85 22.79
N ASP A 37 -14.06 6.53 23.63
CA ASP A 37 -14.12 6.80 25.08
C ASP A 37 -13.62 8.19 25.50
N ARG A 38 -12.79 8.83 24.68
CA ARG A 38 -12.25 10.19 24.97
C ARG A 38 -13.24 11.33 24.75
N TYR A 39 -14.31 11.10 23.98
CA TYR A 39 -15.22 12.14 23.51
C TYR A 39 -16.69 11.84 23.75
N ALA A 40 -17.05 11.20 24.86
CA ALA A 40 -18.45 10.88 25.19
C ALA A 40 -19.27 12.14 25.55
N PRO A 41 -20.12 12.65 24.68
CA PRO A 41 -21.21 13.51 25.05
C PRO A 41 -22.59 12.83 24.92
N VAL A 42 -23.50 13.40 25.66
CA VAL A 42 -24.89 13.05 25.92
C VAL A 42 -25.71 12.72 24.66
N PHE A 43 -26.49 11.65 24.75
CA PHE A 43 -27.46 11.27 23.75
C PHE A 43 -28.54 12.34 23.55
N GLU A 44 -28.61 12.91 22.35
CA GLU A 44 -29.84 13.50 21.82
C GLU A 44 -30.50 12.51 20.88
N SER A 45 -31.76 12.20 21.17
CA SER A 45 -32.60 11.31 20.33
C SER A 45 -32.76 11.88 18.92
N GLN A 46 -32.45 11.08 17.91
CA GLN A 46 -32.70 11.45 16.52
C GLN A 46 -34.19 11.63 16.25
N PRO A 47 -34.60 12.62 15.46
CA PRO A 47 -36.01 12.80 15.10
C PRO A 47 -36.49 11.63 14.25
N GLU A 48 -37.70 11.14 14.53
CA GLU A 48 -38.39 10.11 13.77
C GLU A 48 -38.52 10.50 12.30
N ALA A 49 -38.18 9.58 11.40
CA ALA A 49 -38.27 9.79 9.97
C ALA A 49 -39.73 9.92 9.51
N PRO A 50 -40.07 10.86 8.63
CA PRO A 50 -41.44 11.04 8.15
C PRO A 50 -41.91 9.83 7.34
N SER A 51 -43.10 9.34 7.68
CA SER A 51 -43.82 8.24 7.03
C SER A 51 -44.25 8.62 5.60
N GLY A 52 -43.48 8.24 4.57
CA GLY A 52 -43.94 8.60 3.23
C GLY A 52 -43.26 8.04 1.98
N TYR A 53 -42.20 7.22 2.05
CA TYR A 53 -41.55 6.74 0.83
C TYR A 53 -41.19 5.26 0.85
N ARG A 54 -42.08 4.39 0.34
CA ARG A 54 -41.91 2.93 0.29
C ARG A 54 -40.77 2.44 -0.64
N TRP A 55 -40.44 3.14 -1.71
CA TRP A 55 -39.40 2.70 -2.66
C TRP A 55 -37.97 2.96 -2.14
N GLN A 56 -37.78 3.92 -1.25
CA GLN A 56 -36.51 4.17 -0.59
C GLN A 56 -36.09 3.01 0.32
N HIS A 57 -37.07 2.34 0.97
CA HIS A 57 -36.81 1.17 1.80
C HIS A 57 -36.25 -0.02 1.01
N THR A 58 -36.68 -0.21 -0.23
CA THR A 58 -36.22 -1.32 -1.09
C THR A 58 -34.76 -1.13 -1.53
N LEU A 59 -34.32 0.11 -1.76
CA LEU A 59 -32.91 0.43 -2.10
C LEU A 59 -31.99 0.44 -0.87
N VAL A 60 -32.52 0.68 0.33
CA VAL A 60 -31.75 0.73 1.58
C VAL A 60 -31.65 -0.64 2.22
N TYR A 61 -32.57 -1.57 1.93
CA TYR A 61 -32.63 -2.88 2.55
C TYR A 61 -31.34 -3.71 2.46
N PRO A 62 -30.60 -3.76 1.34
CA PRO A 62 -29.31 -4.44 1.27
C PRO A 62 -28.27 -3.82 2.22
N PHE A 63 -28.32 -2.51 2.44
CA PHE A 63 -27.43 -1.80 3.35
C PHE A 63 -27.79 -2.03 4.81
N GLU A 64 -29.07 -2.18 5.14
CA GLU A 64 -29.52 -2.55 6.48
C GLU A 64 -29.09 -3.99 6.86
N LEU A 65 -29.04 -4.91 5.90
CA LEU A 65 -28.53 -6.27 6.12
C LEU A 65 -27.05 -6.29 6.51
N VAL A 66 -26.25 -5.37 5.98
CA VAL A 66 -24.83 -5.22 6.33
C VAL A 66 -24.69 -4.44 7.64
N ARG A 67 -25.46 -3.39 7.84
CA ARG A 67 -25.41 -2.53 9.01
C ARG A 67 -25.76 -3.26 10.31
N ARG A 68 -26.86 -4.05 10.34
CA ARG A 68 -27.33 -4.74 11.56
C ARG A 68 -26.32 -5.69 12.21
N PRO A 69 -25.58 -6.54 11.46
CA PRO A 69 -24.51 -7.35 12.04
C PRO A 69 -23.36 -6.51 12.58
N ILE A 70 -23.00 -5.43 11.88
CA ILE A 70 -21.94 -4.52 12.31
C ILE A 70 -22.32 -3.81 13.62
N ASP A 71 -23.54 -3.24 13.71
CA ASP A 71 -24.04 -2.61 14.93
C ASP A 71 -24.05 -3.59 16.11
N LYS A 72 -24.54 -4.83 15.91
CA LYS A 72 -24.54 -5.86 16.95
C LYS A 72 -23.14 -6.25 17.39
N THR A 73 -22.22 -6.38 16.46
CA THR A 73 -20.81 -6.70 16.74
C THR A 73 -20.13 -5.59 17.52
N LEU A 74 -20.37 -4.34 17.13
CA LEU A 74 -19.81 -3.17 17.82
C LEU A 74 -20.38 -3.04 19.24
N VAL A 75 -21.69 -3.22 19.43
CA VAL A 75 -22.32 -3.22 20.75
C VAL A 75 -21.78 -4.37 21.61
N TYR A 76 -21.63 -5.58 21.06
CA TYR A 76 -21.03 -6.71 21.77
C TYR A 76 -19.60 -6.44 22.23
N LEU A 77 -18.78 -5.86 21.36
CA LEU A 77 -17.41 -5.48 21.66
C LEU A 77 -17.36 -4.39 22.75
N GLU A 78 -18.29 -3.44 22.73
CA GLU A 78 -18.42 -2.36 23.72
C GLU A 78 -18.84 -2.90 25.09
N ASP A 79 -19.86 -3.77 25.15
CA ASP A 79 -20.36 -4.37 26.39
C ASP A 79 -19.30 -5.19 27.12
N HIS A 80 -18.42 -5.88 26.37
CA HIS A 80 -17.36 -6.71 26.95
C HIS A 80 -16.07 -5.95 27.25
N LYS A 81 -16.03 -4.63 27.00
CA LYS A 81 -14.86 -3.75 27.22
C LYS A 81 -13.58 -4.30 26.55
N ILE A 82 -13.72 -5.20 25.57
CA ILE A 82 -12.61 -5.78 24.81
C ILE A 82 -11.77 -4.69 24.16
N PRO A 83 -12.39 -3.63 23.57
CA PRO A 83 -11.68 -2.52 23.00
C PRO A 83 -10.74 -1.80 23.98
N ARG A 84 -11.17 -1.53 25.21
CA ARG A 84 -10.42 -0.71 26.16
C ARG A 84 -9.04 -1.28 26.54
N LYS A 85 -8.95 -2.61 26.75
CA LYS A 85 -7.69 -3.25 27.15
C LYS A 85 -6.66 -3.26 26.02
N ALA A 86 -7.12 -3.51 24.80
CA ALA A 86 -6.22 -3.60 23.67
C ALA A 86 -5.78 -2.21 23.20
N VAL A 87 -6.66 -1.19 23.28
CA VAL A 87 -6.28 0.21 23.06
C VAL A 87 -5.26 0.65 24.09
N TRP A 88 -5.51 0.41 25.36
CA TRP A 88 -4.53 0.73 26.41
C TRP A 88 -3.17 0.06 26.14
N MET A 89 -3.18 -1.21 25.70
CA MET A 89 -1.95 -1.93 25.36
C MET A 89 -1.26 -1.32 24.13
N TYR A 90 -2.02 -0.97 23.09
CA TYR A 90 -1.51 -0.33 21.88
C TYR A 90 -0.88 1.04 22.20
N ASP A 91 -1.61 1.89 22.94
CA ASP A 91 -1.13 3.20 23.36
C ASP A 91 0.15 3.06 24.18
N LYS A 92 0.17 2.09 25.12
CA LYS A 92 1.33 1.85 25.95
C LYS A 92 2.54 1.35 25.14
N LEU A 93 2.31 0.56 24.10
CA LEU A 93 3.36 0.17 23.16
C LEU A 93 3.87 1.39 22.38
N GLN A 94 2.96 2.20 21.82
CA GLN A 94 3.33 3.41 21.08
C GLN A 94 4.00 4.47 21.96
N GLU A 95 3.54 4.67 23.19
CA GLU A 95 4.20 5.55 24.18
C GLU A 95 5.64 5.13 24.42
N ASN A 96 5.92 3.84 24.35
CA ASN A 96 7.26 3.27 24.48
C ASN A 96 8.01 3.13 23.14
N GLY A 97 7.50 3.68 22.05
CA GLY A 97 8.17 3.65 20.74
C GLY A 97 8.03 2.34 19.99
N ILE A 98 7.06 1.49 20.33
CA ILE A 98 6.79 0.23 19.63
C ILE A 98 5.46 0.37 18.88
N SER A 99 5.49 0.27 17.56
CA SER A 99 4.32 0.39 16.69
C SER A 99 4.08 -0.93 15.95
N PRO A 100 3.04 -1.70 16.32
CA PRO A 100 2.61 -2.84 15.51
C PRO A 100 2.17 -2.38 14.12
N ARG A 101 2.58 -3.10 13.08
CA ARG A 101 2.24 -2.85 11.68
C ARG A 101 1.40 -4.00 11.16
N LEU A 102 0.32 -3.66 10.48
CA LEU A 102 -0.50 -4.63 9.76
C LEU A 102 -0.57 -4.22 8.30
N HIS A 103 -0.32 -5.17 7.44
CA HIS A 103 -0.36 -4.99 6.01
C HIS A 103 -1.52 -5.81 5.44
N SER A 104 -2.40 -5.16 4.71
CA SER A 104 -3.41 -5.85 3.92
C SER A 104 -2.81 -6.27 2.59
N VAL A 105 -3.20 -7.44 2.15
CA VAL A 105 -2.73 -8.00 0.89
C VAL A 105 -3.90 -8.55 0.09
N ASN A 106 -3.73 -8.64 -1.23
CA ASN A 106 -4.73 -9.20 -2.13
C ASN A 106 -5.31 -10.51 -1.59
N SER A 107 -6.62 -10.58 -1.54
CA SER A 107 -7.42 -11.78 -1.33
C SER A 107 -6.92 -12.74 -0.24
N ILE A 108 -7.08 -12.38 1.05
CA ILE A 108 -6.98 -13.30 2.21
C ILE A 108 -5.60 -13.39 2.89
N GLU A 109 -4.53 -12.84 2.35
CA GLU A 109 -3.22 -12.87 3.01
C GLU A 109 -2.99 -11.58 3.82
N VAL A 110 -2.72 -11.72 5.10
CA VAL A 110 -2.41 -10.61 6.02
C VAL A 110 -0.93 -10.67 6.36
N GLY A 111 -0.26 -9.54 6.21
CA GLY A 111 1.09 -9.33 6.72
C GLY A 111 1.05 -8.65 8.09
N ALA A 112 2.02 -8.95 8.92
CA ALA A 112 2.19 -8.33 10.22
C ALA A 112 3.67 -8.01 10.47
N GLY A 113 3.90 -6.95 11.22
CA GLY A 113 5.24 -6.53 11.60
C GLY A 113 5.25 -5.62 12.80
N THR A 114 6.40 -5.08 13.06
CA THR A 114 6.58 -4.08 14.10
C THR A 114 7.61 -3.05 13.69
N GLU A 115 7.38 -1.83 14.12
CA GLU A 115 8.35 -0.74 14.02
C GLU A 115 8.73 -0.26 15.41
N ILE A 116 10.01 0.01 15.63
CA ILE A 116 10.59 0.52 16.88
C ILE A 116 11.15 1.91 16.63
N ASP A 117 10.59 2.91 17.29
CA ASP A 117 11.17 4.25 17.42
C ASP A 117 12.15 4.25 18.61
N TRP A 118 13.42 4.10 18.32
CA TRP A 118 14.49 4.00 19.35
C TRP A 118 14.68 5.32 20.11
N ILE A 119 14.42 6.47 19.48
CA ILE A 119 14.51 7.78 20.14
C ILE A 119 13.45 7.89 21.25
N ARG A 120 12.26 7.37 20.99
CA ARG A 120 11.19 7.33 21.99
C ARG A 120 11.42 6.24 23.03
N LEU A 121 11.79 5.04 22.61
CA LEU A 121 12.05 3.90 23.49
C LEU A 121 13.15 4.20 24.52
N THR A 122 14.24 4.88 24.10
CA THR A 122 15.36 5.26 24.96
C THR A 122 15.17 6.60 25.68
N ARG A 123 14.02 7.26 25.48
CA ARG A 123 13.68 8.59 26.07
C ARG A 123 14.67 9.70 25.68
N LEU A 124 15.31 9.58 24.52
CA LEU A 124 16.25 10.58 24.00
C LEU A 124 15.58 11.77 23.32
N ARG A 125 14.27 11.75 23.15
CA ARG A 125 13.52 12.77 22.40
C ARG A 125 13.74 14.20 22.91
N GLU A 126 13.88 14.38 24.22
CA GLU A 126 14.17 15.69 24.81
C GLU A 126 15.61 16.17 24.55
N ARG A 127 16.55 15.24 24.42
CA ARG A 127 17.97 15.55 24.17
C ARG A 127 18.29 15.71 22.67
N LEU A 128 17.54 15.03 21.81
CA LEU A 128 17.73 14.99 20.37
C LEU A 128 16.42 15.35 19.65
N PRO A 129 15.95 16.61 19.74
CA PRO A 129 14.72 17.03 19.11
C PRO A 129 14.83 16.92 17.59
N GLY A 130 13.86 16.23 16.98
CA GLY A 130 13.82 15.99 15.52
C GLY A 130 14.68 14.83 15.04
N ALA A 131 15.46 14.16 15.89
CA ALA A 131 16.19 12.96 15.49
C ALA A 131 15.24 11.79 15.19
N VAL A 132 15.63 10.99 14.22
CA VAL A 132 14.94 9.77 13.80
C VAL A 132 15.92 8.60 13.95
N LEU A 133 15.48 7.55 14.60
CA LEU A 133 16.15 6.26 14.64
C LEU A 133 15.08 5.19 14.78
N ASN A 134 14.62 4.67 13.65
CA ASN A 134 13.58 3.66 13.57
C ASN A 134 14.15 2.38 12.98
N SER A 135 13.61 1.25 13.40
CA SER A 135 13.82 -0.03 12.71
C SER A 135 12.49 -0.78 12.61
N TRP A 136 12.33 -1.57 11.56
CA TRP A 136 11.12 -2.36 11.37
C TRP A 136 11.41 -3.74 10.84
N VAL A 137 10.48 -4.64 11.11
CA VAL A 137 10.44 -5.99 10.54
C VAL A 137 9.00 -6.30 10.18
N ASP A 138 8.77 -6.76 8.95
CA ASP A 138 7.47 -7.11 8.42
C ASP A 138 7.51 -8.51 7.77
N PHE A 139 6.44 -9.27 7.96
CA PHE A 139 6.26 -10.61 7.40
C PHE A 139 4.92 -10.71 6.71
N LYS A 140 4.89 -11.42 5.58
CA LYS A 140 3.67 -11.84 4.92
C LYS A 140 3.73 -13.34 4.72
N ARG A 141 3.06 -14.07 5.62
CA ARG A 141 3.03 -15.53 5.58
C ARG A 141 4.44 -16.11 5.29
N GLU A 142 4.56 -17.02 4.33
CA GLU A 142 5.85 -17.60 3.93
C GLU A 142 6.43 -16.91 2.67
N THR A 143 5.82 -15.82 2.21
CA THR A 143 6.11 -15.27 0.88
C THR A 143 6.93 -14.00 0.90
N VAL A 144 6.92 -13.24 2.01
CA VAL A 144 7.66 -11.98 2.10
C VAL A 144 8.24 -11.78 3.49
N PHE A 145 9.49 -11.36 3.49
CA PHE A 145 10.19 -10.81 4.63
C PHE A 145 10.74 -9.43 4.26
N GLU A 146 10.51 -8.44 5.09
CA GLU A 146 11.15 -7.12 4.98
C GLU A 146 11.71 -6.71 6.33
N ALA A 147 12.90 -6.15 6.34
CA ALA A 147 13.49 -5.51 7.50
C ALA A 147 14.22 -4.23 7.09
N GLY A 148 14.24 -3.24 7.98
CA GLY A 148 14.95 -2.02 7.69
C GLY A 148 15.18 -1.15 8.89
N ALA A 149 15.96 -0.08 8.66
CA ALA A 149 16.22 0.96 9.63
C ALA A 149 16.34 2.32 8.94
N THR A 150 15.88 3.36 9.62
CA THR A 150 16.04 4.75 9.20
C THR A 150 16.72 5.53 10.31
N VAL A 151 17.74 6.31 9.96
CA VAL A 151 18.46 7.21 10.85
C VAL A 151 18.52 8.60 10.23
N GLY A 152 18.44 9.64 11.07
CA GLY A 152 18.59 11.02 10.59
C GLY A 152 17.88 12.04 11.44
N ALA A 153 17.41 13.10 10.81
CA ALA A 153 16.67 14.18 11.45
C ALA A 153 15.56 14.71 10.51
N GLU A 154 14.33 14.82 11.04
CA GLU A 154 13.19 15.40 10.31
C GLU A 154 13.22 16.93 10.27
N ARG A 155 13.88 17.58 11.22
CA ARG A 155 14.05 19.03 11.29
C ARG A 155 15.42 19.38 11.82
N ILE A 156 16.28 19.93 10.97
CA ILE A 156 17.61 20.37 11.35
C ILE A 156 17.52 21.81 11.87
N ALA A 157 17.87 22.03 13.14
CA ALA A 157 17.92 23.34 13.78
C ALA A 157 16.62 24.18 13.65
N GLY A 158 15.47 23.53 13.61
CA GLY A 158 14.16 24.21 13.47
C GLY A 158 13.87 24.73 12.06
N THR A 159 14.75 24.44 11.08
CA THR A 159 14.53 24.74 9.66
C THR A 159 13.57 23.73 9.03
N GLY A 160 13.19 23.96 7.77
CA GLY A 160 12.50 22.96 6.95
C GLY A 160 13.38 21.85 6.40
N LEU A 161 14.68 21.83 6.72
CA LEU A 161 15.63 20.84 6.25
C LEU A 161 15.50 19.53 7.00
N ARG A 162 15.55 18.41 6.27
CA ARG A 162 15.62 17.06 6.82
C ARG A 162 16.77 16.28 6.16
N THR A 163 17.28 15.29 6.86
CA THR A 163 18.20 14.31 6.29
C THR A 163 17.90 12.95 6.87
N LEU A 164 17.75 11.97 5.99
CA LEU A 164 17.47 10.59 6.38
C LEU A 164 18.41 9.64 5.64
N GLY A 165 18.88 8.62 6.33
CA GLY A 165 19.54 7.46 5.77
C GLY A 165 18.68 6.24 6.04
N THR A 166 18.36 5.47 5.00
CA THR A 166 17.52 4.27 5.12
C THR A 166 18.27 3.06 4.58
N PHE A 167 18.29 2.00 5.37
CA PHE A 167 18.65 0.66 4.94
C PHE A 167 17.37 -0.18 4.89
N LYS A 168 17.21 -0.96 3.81
CA LYS A 168 16.10 -1.91 3.66
C LYS A 168 16.58 -3.19 3.01
N TYR A 169 16.16 -4.32 3.56
CA TYR A 169 16.30 -5.64 3.00
C TYR A 169 14.92 -6.25 2.78
N GLU A 170 14.69 -6.84 1.62
CA GLU A 170 13.46 -7.53 1.24
C GLU A 170 13.80 -8.89 0.64
N ASP A 171 13.04 -9.90 1.04
CA ASP A 171 13.01 -11.22 0.40
C ASP A 171 11.56 -11.56 0.07
N ARG A 172 11.26 -11.66 -1.23
CA ARG A 172 9.95 -11.99 -1.78
C ARG A 172 10.08 -13.27 -2.60
N VAL A 173 9.73 -14.38 -2.02
CA VAL A 173 9.97 -15.71 -2.62
C VAL A 173 8.90 -16.11 -3.65
N ARG A 174 7.89 -15.27 -3.90
CA ARG A 174 6.80 -15.57 -4.82
C ARG A 174 6.26 -14.31 -5.50
N GLU A 175 6.94 -13.87 -6.53
CA GLU A 175 6.50 -12.81 -7.42
C GLU A 175 6.03 -13.39 -8.76
N HIS A 176 5.08 -12.72 -9.39
CA HIS A 176 4.56 -13.14 -10.69
C HIS A 176 5.10 -12.25 -11.81
N PHE A 177 5.47 -12.87 -12.90
CA PHE A 177 5.86 -12.20 -14.13
C PHE A 177 5.13 -12.82 -15.32
N TYR A 178 4.36 -12.01 -16.04
CA TYR A 178 3.53 -12.46 -17.17
C TYR A 178 4.12 -12.05 -18.53
N GLY A 179 5.35 -11.52 -18.54
CA GLY A 179 5.99 -10.95 -19.72
C GLY A 179 5.95 -9.42 -19.73
N ILE A 180 6.49 -8.84 -20.80
CA ILE A 180 6.57 -7.39 -21.03
C ILE A 180 5.52 -7.01 -22.07
N GLY A 181 4.82 -5.91 -21.83
CA GLY A 181 3.80 -5.34 -22.73
C GLY A 181 2.35 -5.52 -22.28
N PRO A 182 1.42 -4.84 -22.97
CA PRO A 182 -0.01 -4.82 -22.63
C PRO A 182 -0.78 -6.08 -23.07
N HIS A 183 -0.20 -6.91 -23.96
CA HIS A 183 -0.86 -8.06 -24.60
C HIS A 183 -0.40 -9.42 -24.08
N THR A 184 0.25 -9.45 -22.92
CA THR A 184 0.72 -10.70 -22.31
C THR A 184 -0.44 -11.58 -21.86
N SER A 185 -0.26 -12.91 -21.92
CA SER A 185 -1.27 -13.88 -21.49
C SER A 185 -1.15 -14.16 -19.99
N ARG A 186 -2.31 -14.25 -19.31
CA ARG A 186 -2.36 -14.66 -17.89
C ARG A 186 -1.87 -16.10 -17.69
N GLY A 187 -2.06 -16.95 -18.69
CA GLY A 187 -1.65 -18.36 -18.64
C GLY A 187 -0.14 -18.58 -18.71
N ASP A 188 0.61 -17.59 -19.18
CA ASP A 188 2.06 -17.66 -19.38
C ASP A 188 2.85 -17.12 -18.18
N GLY A 189 2.18 -16.98 -17.02
CA GLY A 189 2.76 -16.43 -15.81
C GLY A 189 3.89 -17.29 -15.23
N TYR A 190 4.99 -16.65 -14.91
CA TYR A 190 6.15 -17.20 -14.21
C TYR A 190 6.15 -16.80 -12.76
N VAL A 191 6.59 -17.70 -11.87
CA VAL A 191 6.84 -17.39 -10.47
C VAL A 191 8.35 -17.31 -10.25
N TYR A 192 8.81 -16.22 -9.64
CA TYR A 192 10.22 -16.01 -9.32
C TYR A 192 10.36 -15.44 -7.89
N GLY A 193 11.55 -15.56 -7.34
CA GLY A 193 11.93 -14.90 -6.09
C GLY A 193 12.78 -13.68 -6.37
N ILE A 194 12.62 -12.63 -5.55
CA ILE A 194 13.44 -11.42 -5.59
C ILE A 194 13.96 -11.11 -4.19
N GLU A 195 15.26 -11.06 -4.05
CA GLU A 195 15.97 -10.60 -2.87
C GLU A 195 16.59 -9.25 -3.17
N GLN A 196 16.34 -8.27 -2.32
CA GLN A 196 16.75 -6.91 -2.59
C GLN A 196 17.31 -6.22 -1.35
N THR A 197 18.46 -5.60 -1.49
CA THR A 197 19.04 -4.68 -0.50
C THR A 197 19.02 -3.27 -1.05
N THR A 198 18.50 -2.31 -0.27
CA THR A 198 18.46 -0.89 -0.63
C THR A 198 19.13 -0.05 0.45
N LEU A 199 20.00 0.86 0.03
CA LEU A 199 20.52 1.96 0.84
C LEU A 199 20.10 3.26 0.19
N GLU A 200 19.50 4.16 0.96
CA GLU A 200 19.06 5.46 0.46
C GLU A 200 19.49 6.57 1.41
N ALA A 201 20.02 7.65 0.87
CA ALA A 201 20.24 8.91 1.57
C ALA A 201 19.32 9.97 0.97
N ASP A 202 18.58 10.67 1.83
CA ASP A 202 17.60 11.69 1.47
C ASP A 202 18.01 13.02 2.13
N LEU A 203 18.09 14.09 1.32
CA LEU A 203 18.20 15.47 1.77
C LEU A 203 16.96 16.22 1.32
N GLY A 204 16.05 16.47 2.24
CA GLY A 204 14.78 17.12 1.97
C GLY A 204 14.69 18.54 2.49
N TYR A 205 13.86 19.35 1.83
CA TYR A 205 13.51 20.70 2.24
C TYR A 205 11.99 20.90 2.15
N ALA A 206 11.35 21.19 3.28
CA ALA A 206 9.93 21.48 3.37
C ALA A 206 9.72 22.85 4.06
N PRO A 207 9.65 23.95 3.28
CA PRO A 207 9.45 25.30 3.85
C PRO A 207 8.12 25.45 4.58
N ASN A 208 7.12 24.67 4.20
CA ASN A 208 5.81 24.59 4.81
C ASN A 208 5.22 23.16 4.68
N PRO A 209 4.09 22.86 5.33
CA PRO A 209 3.51 21.51 5.30
C PRO A 209 3.02 21.05 3.91
N GLU A 210 2.83 21.97 2.96
CA GLU A 210 2.26 21.70 1.65
C GLU A 210 3.34 21.41 0.60
N ILE A 211 4.54 21.98 0.74
CA ILE A 211 5.59 21.93 -0.28
C ILE A 211 6.78 21.15 0.28
N ALA A 212 7.28 20.20 -0.50
CA ALA A 212 8.52 19.49 -0.21
C ALA A 212 9.35 19.31 -1.49
N ALA A 213 10.67 19.36 -1.35
CA ALA A 213 11.63 19.00 -2.37
C ALA A 213 12.70 18.11 -1.75
N ASP A 214 13.02 17.01 -2.41
CA ASP A 214 13.93 16.01 -1.90
C ASP A 214 14.98 15.63 -2.94
N LEU A 215 16.25 15.57 -2.52
CA LEU A 215 17.35 14.98 -3.26
C LEU A 215 17.65 13.62 -2.63
N LYS A 216 17.54 12.55 -3.43
CA LYS A 216 17.75 11.18 -2.98
C LYS A 216 18.92 10.55 -3.74
N ILE A 217 19.78 9.84 -3.03
CA ILE A 217 20.83 9.01 -3.59
C ILE A 217 20.59 7.59 -3.08
N GLY A 218 20.41 6.66 -4.01
CA GLY A 218 20.07 5.28 -3.69
C GLY A 218 21.08 4.29 -4.28
N TYR A 219 21.44 3.29 -3.49
CA TYR A 219 22.07 2.06 -3.96
C TYR A 219 21.07 0.92 -3.80
N ARG A 220 20.93 0.11 -4.83
CA ARG A 220 20.07 -1.07 -4.82
C ARG A 220 20.80 -2.26 -5.39
N ASN A 221 20.83 -3.35 -4.65
CA ASN A 221 21.30 -4.64 -5.14
C ASN A 221 20.11 -5.60 -5.20
N VAL A 222 19.88 -6.18 -6.36
CA VAL A 222 18.78 -7.10 -6.64
C VAL A 222 19.36 -8.43 -7.07
N ASN A 223 18.84 -9.51 -6.48
CA ASN A 223 19.12 -10.88 -6.84
C ASN A 223 17.81 -11.59 -7.21
N ILE A 224 17.75 -12.22 -8.37
CA ILE A 224 16.58 -12.95 -8.86
C ILE A 224 16.87 -14.44 -8.78
N ASN A 225 15.91 -15.20 -8.24
CA ASN A 225 16.01 -16.65 -8.09
C ASN A 225 14.71 -17.34 -8.53
N GLY A 226 14.70 -18.66 -8.54
CA GLY A 226 13.59 -19.47 -9.06
C GLY A 226 12.31 -19.47 -8.24
N GLY A 227 12.27 -18.73 -7.13
CA GLY A 227 11.07 -18.64 -6.28
C GLY A 227 10.75 -19.96 -5.54
N LYS A 228 9.85 -19.85 -4.55
CA LYS A 228 9.28 -20.98 -3.82
C LYS A 228 7.97 -21.36 -4.50
N ASP A 229 7.78 -22.63 -4.88
CA ASP A 229 6.65 -23.16 -5.65
C ASP A 229 6.64 -22.83 -7.16
N GLY A 230 7.70 -22.23 -7.68
CA GLY A 230 7.93 -22.20 -9.12
C GLY A 230 8.10 -23.64 -9.59
N GLY A 231 7.19 -24.14 -10.46
CA GLY A 231 7.42 -25.40 -11.15
C GLY A 231 8.82 -25.38 -11.76
N SER A 232 9.45 -26.49 -11.85
CA SER A 232 10.84 -26.87 -12.14
C SER A 232 11.67 -26.06 -13.16
N GLY A 233 11.34 -24.82 -13.46
CA GLY A 233 12.09 -23.91 -14.32
C GLY A 233 12.87 -22.90 -13.48
N GLN A 234 14.19 -22.95 -13.52
CA GLN A 234 15.00 -21.81 -13.12
C GLN A 234 14.62 -20.61 -13.99
N VAL A 235 14.64 -19.40 -13.44
CA VAL A 235 14.56 -18.17 -14.22
C VAL A 235 15.64 -18.25 -15.31
N GLY A 236 15.23 -18.37 -16.57
CA GLY A 236 16.15 -18.59 -17.70
C GLY A 236 15.94 -19.88 -18.51
N GLU A 237 15.26 -20.90 -17.98
CA GLU A 237 14.98 -22.14 -18.73
C GLU A 237 13.59 -22.18 -19.41
N GLY A 238 12.79 -21.13 -19.25
CA GLY A 238 11.44 -21.02 -19.80
C GLY A 238 11.32 -20.08 -20.99
N ILE A 239 10.10 -19.57 -21.20
CA ILE A 239 9.71 -18.64 -22.29
C ILE A 239 10.54 -17.34 -22.26
N PHE A 240 11.06 -16.96 -21.09
CA PHE A 240 11.87 -15.76 -20.86
C PHE A 240 13.35 -16.15 -20.72
N ASN A 241 14.07 -16.24 -21.81
CA ASN A 241 15.51 -16.42 -21.80
C ASN A 241 16.22 -15.05 -21.69
N GLU A 242 17.52 -15.04 -21.36
CA GLU A 242 18.31 -13.82 -21.20
C GLU A 242 18.36 -12.91 -22.45
N GLY A 243 18.04 -13.43 -23.62
CA GLY A 243 17.96 -12.63 -24.86
C GLY A 243 16.64 -11.88 -25.06
N GLN A 244 15.61 -12.18 -24.26
CA GLN A 244 14.28 -11.55 -24.37
C GLN A 244 13.96 -10.60 -23.22
N VAL A 245 14.54 -10.83 -22.04
CA VAL A 245 14.27 -10.03 -20.84
C VAL A 245 15.59 -9.67 -20.14
N ASN A 246 15.83 -8.38 -19.98
CA ASN A 246 17.04 -7.87 -19.34
C ASN A 246 16.93 -7.89 -17.81
N GLY A 247 18.02 -8.15 -17.12
CA GLY A 247 18.07 -8.14 -15.67
C GLY A 247 17.53 -9.39 -14.98
N LEU A 248 17.43 -10.54 -15.68
CA LEU A 248 16.91 -11.81 -15.12
C LEU A 248 17.78 -12.40 -13.99
N ARG A 249 19.04 -12.00 -13.87
CA ARG A 249 19.91 -12.41 -12.76
C ARG A 249 19.94 -11.40 -11.63
N GLY A 250 19.25 -10.27 -11.82
CA GLY A 250 19.34 -9.13 -10.94
C GLY A 250 20.46 -8.17 -11.35
N ASP A 251 20.51 -7.04 -10.68
CA ASP A 251 21.41 -5.92 -10.98
C ASP A 251 21.81 -5.18 -9.70
N SER A 252 22.99 -4.55 -9.73
CA SER A 252 23.35 -3.53 -8.76
C SER A 252 23.22 -2.16 -9.42
N LEU A 253 22.46 -1.28 -8.82
CA LEU A 253 22.08 0.02 -9.39
C LEU A 253 22.39 1.16 -8.42
N MET A 254 22.84 2.29 -8.98
CA MET A 254 22.84 3.58 -8.31
C MET A 254 21.72 4.45 -8.90
N SER A 255 21.07 5.21 -8.04
CA SER A 255 20.02 6.16 -8.42
C SER A 255 20.27 7.53 -7.82
N TYR A 256 20.00 8.58 -8.59
CA TYR A 256 20.02 9.97 -8.16
C TYR A 256 18.67 10.58 -8.53
N ALA A 257 17.90 11.00 -7.55
CA ALA A 257 16.55 11.47 -7.80
C ALA A 257 16.29 12.85 -7.19
N LEU A 258 15.50 13.64 -7.91
CA LEU A 258 14.88 14.88 -7.44
C LEU A 258 13.37 14.65 -7.39
N GLU A 259 12.78 14.87 -6.23
CA GLU A 259 11.32 14.77 -6.02
C GLU A 259 10.79 16.13 -5.59
N PHE A 260 9.65 16.51 -6.16
CA PHE A 260 8.88 17.68 -5.75
C PHE A 260 7.46 17.22 -5.38
N ALA A 261 6.95 17.69 -4.25
CA ALA A 261 5.60 17.38 -3.79
C ALA A 261 4.86 18.65 -3.37
N TYR A 262 3.58 18.74 -3.78
CA TYR A 262 2.63 19.75 -3.34
C TYR A 262 1.38 19.05 -2.81
N ASP A 263 1.21 19.04 -1.48
CA ASP A 263 0.16 18.31 -0.76
C ASP A 263 -0.78 19.27 -0.03
N THR A 264 -1.95 19.50 -0.59
CA THR A 264 -3.01 20.34 -0.02
C THR A 264 -4.17 19.53 0.54
N ARG A 265 -3.99 18.22 0.71
CA ARG A 265 -5.03 17.34 1.27
C ARG A 265 -5.36 17.74 2.70
N ASN A 266 -6.66 17.80 3.00
CA ASN A 266 -7.14 18.08 4.36
C ASN A 266 -6.84 16.92 5.33
N ASN A 267 -6.67 15.71 4.83
CA ASN A 267 -6.30 14.53 5.59
C ASN A 267 -5.56 13.54 4.68
N ARG A 268 -4.45 12.96 5.14
CA ARG A 268 -3.65 12.03 4.34
C ARG A 268 -4.21 10.59 4.33
N GLY A 269 -5.01 10.23 5.33
CA GLY A 269 -5.58 8.88 5.46
C GLY A 269 -6.88 8.67 4.70
N ASN A 270 -7.79 9.66 4.73
CA ASN A 270 -9.07 9.63 4.02
C ASN A 270 -9.46 11.05 3.60
N SER A 271 -8.83 11.55 2.54
CA SER A 271 -9.00 12.91 2.04
C SER A 271 -10.40 13.14 1.49
N THR A 272 -10.97 14.29 1.80
CA THR A 272 -12.25 14.75 1.26
C THR A 272 -12.14 16.01 0.42
N MET A 273 -11.03 16.74 0.55
CA MET A 273 -10.73 17.98 -0.19
C MET A 273 -9.22 18.13 -0.39
N GLY A 274 -8.85 19.01 -1.32
CA GLY A 274 -7.46 19.25 -1.66
C GLY A 274 -6.91 18.26 -2.66
N GLY A 275 -5.62 18.09 -2.70
CA GLY A 275 -4.95 17.16 -3.62
C GLY A 275 -3.49 16.99 -3.30
N LEU A 276 -2.89 15.99 -3.90
CA LEU A 276 -1.45 15.72 -3.91
C LEU A 276 -0.96 15.77 -5.35
N HIS A 277 0.12 16.51 -5.58
CA HIS A 277 0.86 16.51 -6.83
C HIS A 277 2.31 16.16 -6.51
N ARG A 278 2.86 15.18 -7.19
CA ARG A 278 4.24 14.74 -7.02
C ARG A 278 4.88 14.54 -8.39
N ALA A 279 6.10 14.98 -8.54
CA ALA A 279 6.90 14.71 -9.72
C ALA A 279 8.28 14.26 -9.26
N THR A 280 8.81 13.19 -9.87
CA THR A 280 10.16 12.70 -9.61
C THR A 280 10.89 12.54 -10.93
N PHE A 281 12.12 13.00 -10.94
CA PHE A 281 13.09 12.72 -11.99
C PHE A 281 14.25 11.96 -11.38
N SER A 282 14.66 10.84 -11.97
CA SER A 282 15.85 10.13 -11.52
C SER A 282 16.71 9.64 -12.67
N TYR A 283 18.01 9.68 -12.43
CA TYR A 283 19.05 9.01 -13.23
C TYR A 283 19.44 7.72 -12.54
N ASN A 284 19.37 6.60 -13.27
CA ASN A 284 19.67 5.28 -12.76
C ASN A 284 20.72 4.64 -13.65
N HIS A 285 21.76 4.06 -13.05
CA HIS A 285 22.79 3.37 -13.80
C HIS A 285 23.25 2.11 -13.08
N GLY A 286 23.63 1.11 -13.88
CA GLY A 286 24.19 -0.14 -13.41
C GLY A 286 25.59 0.03 -12.84
N LEU A 287 25.90 -0.84 -11.90
CA LEU A 287 27.24 -1.02 -11.34
C LEU A 287 27.80 -2.40 -11.74
N ASN A 288 29.09 -2.55 -11.61
CA ASN A 288 29.80 -3.82 -11.82
C ASN A 288 29.60 -4.41 -13.23
N SER A 289 29.23 -4.72 -14.02
CA SER A 289 28.99 -5.30 -15.35
C SER A 289 27.54 -5.22 -15.79
N SER A 290 26.72 -4.45 -15.09
CA SER A 290 25.34 -4.22 -15.51
C SER A 290 25.30 -3.08 -16.51
N ASP A 291 24.79 -3.32 -17.71
CA ASP A 291 24.56 -2.33 -18.76
C ASP A 291 23.18 -1.65 -18.57
N ALA A 292 22.65 -1.63 -17.35
CA ALA A 292 21.43 -0.89 -17.03
C ALA A 292 21.72 0.61 -16.99
N GLY A 293 20.93 1.41 -17.72
CA GLY A 293 21.11 2.87 -17.75
C GLY A 293 19.86 3.56 -18.28
N TYR A 294 19.18 4.35 -17.43
CA TYR A 294 17.95 5.01 -17.84
C TYR A 294 17.60 6.21 -16.97
N PHE A 295 16.89 7.15 -17.57
CA PHE A 295 16.18 8.19 -16.85
C PHE A 295 14.77 7.70 -16.52
N LYS A 296 14.33 7.97 -15.28
CA LYS A 296 12.96 7.68 -14.85
C LYS A 296 12.24 8.98 -14.54
N TYR A 297 11.06 9.14 -15.10
CA TYR A 297 10.15 10.26 -14.88
C TYR A 297 8.87 9.71 -14.26
N THR A 298 8.45 10.26 -13.11
CA THR A 298 7.15 9.93 -12.53
C THR A 298 6.33 11.19 -12.30
N ALA A 299 5.03 11.09 -12.53
CA ALA A 299 4.07 12.13 -12.21
C ALA A 299 2.85 11.51 -11.53
N GLU A 300 2.50 12.03 -10.38
CA GLU A 300 1.32 11.62 -9.62
C GLU A 300 0.47 12.85 -9.32
N ALA A 301 -0.84 12.73 -9.53
CA ALA A 301 -1.79 13.78 -9.20
C ALA A 301 -3.06 13.16 -8.62
N SER A 302 -3.41 13.54 -7.40
CA SER A 302 -4.68 13.17 -6.76
C SER A 302 -5.49 14.42 -6.48
N ARG A 303 -6.80 14.39 -6.72
CA ARG A 303 -7.70 15.47 -6.39
C ARG A 303 -8.99 14.94 -5.77
N TYR A 304 -9.43 15.61 -4.70
CA TYR A 304 -10.60 15.25 -3.91
C TYR A 304 -11.61 16.39 -3.93
N PHE A 305 -12.85 16.08 -4.27
CA PHE A 305 -13.95 17.03 -4.39
C PHE A 305 -15.10 16.62 -3.47
N SER A 306 -15.40 17.40 -2.45
CA SER A 306 -16.63 17.25 -1.67
C SER A 306 -17.84 17.70 -2.50
N LEU A 307 -18.75 16.78 -2.83
CA LEU A 307 -19.96 17.06 -3.63
C LEU A 307 -21.13 17.37 -2.71
N LYS A 308 -21.56 18.66 -2.64
CA LYS A 308 -22.64 19.18 -1.79
C LYS A 308 -22.43 18.98 -0.27
N SER A 309 -21.72 17.96 0.15
CA SER A 309 -21.39 17.68 1.56
C SER A 309 -20.10 16.86 1.67
N LYS A 310 -19.44 16.90 2.83
CA LYS A 310 -18.26 16.08 3.13
C LYS A 310 -18.54 14.56 3.11
N ARG A 311 -19.82 14.17 3.13
CA ARG A 311 -20.24 12.76 3.05
C ARG A 311 -20.17 12.18 1.63
N ARG A 312 -20.01 13.04 0.61
CA ARG A 312 -19.93 12.62 -0.81
C ARG A 312 -18.66 13.18 -1.40
N VAL A 313 -17.74 12.29 -1.73
CA VAL A 313 -16.43 12.66 -2.27
C VAL A 313 -16.24 12.02 -3.62
N LEU A 314 -15.86 12.82 -4.61
CA LEU A 314 -15.29 12.35 -5.85
C LEU A 314 -13.77 12.46 -5.71
N ALA A 315 -13.08 11.34 -5.81
CA ALA A 315 -11.63 11.26 -5.79
C ALA A 315 -11.13 10.82 -7.17
N VAL A 316 -10.15 11.55 -7.69
CA VAL A 316 -9.52 11.26 -8.99
C VAL A 316 -8.02 11.17 -8.75
N HIS A 317 -7.41 10.13 -9.27
CA HIS A 317 -5.96 9.89 -9.18
C HIS A 317 -5.43 9.57 -10.57
N PHE A 318 -4.35 10.21 -10.91
CA PHE A 318 -3.55 9.95 -12.10
C PHE A 318 -2.13 9.58 -11.68
N TYR A 319 -1.56 8.57 -12.31
CA TYR A 319 -0.16 8.21 -12.20
C TYR A 319 0.41 7.94 -13.58
N GLY A 320 1.61 8.47 -13.83
CA GLY A 320 2.39 8.20 -15.02
C GLY A 320 3.85 7.94 -14.66
N GLU A 321 4.44 6.93 -15.28
CA GLU A 321 5.86 6.60 -15.19
C GLU A 321 6.41 6.30 -16.57
N HIS A 322 7.60 6.83 -16.86
CA HIS A 322 8.31 6.57 -18.10
C HIS A 322 9.79 6.36 -17.80
N ASN A 323 10.36 5.29 -18.35
CA ASN A 323 11.77 4.97 -18.27
C ASN A 323 12.40 5.13 -19.66
N ASP A 324 13.30 6.11 -19.81
CA ASP A 324 13.98 6.44 -21.06
C ASP A 324 15.42 5.89 -21.03
N LYS A 325 15.71 4.95 -21.92
CA LYS A 325 17.01 4.26 -21.98
C LYS A 325 18.13 5.19 -22.45
N ILE A 326 19.32 5.01 -21.94
CA ILE A 326 20.51 5.81 -22.30
C ILE A 326 21.32 5.04 -23.33
N GLY A 327 21.28 5.49 -24.58
CA GLY A 327 22.03 4.84 -25.64
C GLY A 327 21.58 3.41 -25.90
N ASN A 328 22.49 2.43 -25.72
CA ASN A 328 22.23 1.02 -25.89
C ASN A 328 21.95 0.28 -24.57
N ASP A 329 21.84 1.01 -23.46
CA ASP A 329 21.57 0.45 -22.14
C ASP A 329 20.11 -0.07 -22.06
N TYR A 330 19.80 -0.75 -20.97
CA TYR A 330 18.47 -1.32 -20.77
C TYR A 330 17.83 -0.90 -19.44
N VAL A 331 16.52 -1.04 -19.37
CA VAL A 331 15.76 -1.01 -18.12
C VAL A 331 15.60 -2.44 -17.61
N PRO A 332 16.14 -2.79 -16.42
CA PRO A 332 15.94 -4.13 -15.88
C PRO A 332 14.45 -4.41 -15.63
N PHE A 333 13.97 -5.62 -15.96
CA PHE A 333 12.54 -5.97 -15.82
C PHE A 333 12.00 -5.77 -14.40
N HIS A 334 12.85 -5.97 -13.39
CA HIS A 334 12.48 -5.78 -11.99
C HIS A 334 12.41 -4.29 -11.58
N GLN A 335 12.81 -3.35 -12.45
CA GLN A 335 12.70 -1.90 -12.26
C GLN A 335 11.59 -1.27 -13.12
N MET A 336 11.02 -2.03 -14.06
CA MET A 336 9.90 -1.58 -14.87
C MET A 336 8.64 -1.38 -14.03
N PRO A 337 7.81 -0.36 -14.30
CA PRO A 337 6.54 -0.17 -13.62
C PRO A 337 5.59 -1.34 -13.86
N MET A 338 4.77 -1.61 -12.87
CA MET A 338 3.82 -2.72 -12.86
C MET A 338 2.41 -2.23 -12.62
N LEU A 339 1.46 -2.79 -13.34
CA LEU A 339 0.05 -2.47 -13.25
C LEU A 339 -0.75 -3.76 -12.96
N GLY A 340 -1.66 -3.70 -12.00
CA GLY A 340 -2.53 -4.80 -11.64
C GLY A 340 -2.70 -4.97 -10.14
N GLY A 341 -3.80 -5.57 -9.73
CA GLY A 341 -4.12 -5.78 -8.33
C GLY A 341 -4.39 -4.49 -7.58
N TYR A 342 -3.98 -4.48 -6.35
CA TYR A 342 -4.09 -3.35 -5.44
C TYR A 342 -2.70 -2.94 -4.97
N ASP A 343 -2.38 -1.63 -5.02
CA ASP A 343 -1.13 -1.11 -4.46
C ASP A 343 -1.10 -1.35 -2.95
N SER A 344 -0.36 -2.34 -2.55
CA SER A 344 -0.21 -2.77 -1.17
C SER A 344 1.19 -3.35 -0.96
N PHE A 345 1.69 -3.19 0.26
CA PHE A 345 2.91 -3.86 0.68
C PHE A 345 2.79 -5.39 0.47
N PRO A 346 3.76 -6.05 -0.09
CA PRO A 346 5.03 -5.56 -0.62
C PRO A 346 5.05 -5.36 -2.14
N SER A 347 3.91 -5.39 -2.79
CA SER A 347 3.84 -5.19 -4.23
C SER A 347 4.10 -3.72 -4.58
N TYR A 348 4.96 -3.50 -5.54
CA TYR A 348 5.17 -2.18 -6.16
C TYR A 348 4.26 -1.97 -7.37
N SER A 349 3.26 -2.85 -7.54
CA SER A 349 2.27 -2.76 -8.61
C SER A 349 1.29 -1.62 -8.35
N HIS A 350 1.08 -0.79 -9.35
CA HIS A 350 0.08 0.27 -9.29
C HIS A 350 -1.33 -0.29 -9.42
N THR A 351 -2.27 0.32 -8.71
CA THR A 351 -3.62 -0.19 -8.52
C THR A 351 -4.45 -0.23 -9.81
N LEU A 352 -4.65 -1.40 -10.36
CA LEU A 352 -5.67 -1.72 -11.36
C LEU A 352 -6.48 -2.90 -10.85
N ARG A 353 -7.52 -2.62 -10.08
CA ARG A 353 -8.36 -3.63 -9.44
C ARG A 353 -9.08 -4.47 -10.51
N GLY A 354 -9.35 -5.75 -10.24
CA GLY A 354 -9.95 -6.66 -11.23
C GLY A 354 -8.93 -7.47 -12.04
N TYR A 355 -7.64 -7.20 -11.84
CA TYR A 355 -6.52 -7.97 -12.40
C TYR A 355 -5.62 -8.49 -11.28
N ASP A 356 -4.81 -9.50 -11.57
CA ASP A 356 -3.82 -10.02 -10.62
C ASP A 356 -2.75 -8.95 -10.33
N ALA A 357 -2.09 -9.05 -9.17
CA ALA A 357 -0.97 -8.17 -8.85
C ALA A 357 0.16 -8.34 -9.90
N SER A 358 0.76 -7.22 -10.30
CA SER A 358 1.85 -7.19 -11.29
C SER A 358 1.48 -7.81 -12.64
N ARG A 359 0.19 -7.78 -13.02
CA ARG A 359 -0.32 -8.44 -14.22
C ARG A 359 0.26 -7.89 -15.52
N PHE A 360 0.50 -6.61 -15.58
CA PHE A 360 1.09 -5.93 -16.74
C PHE A 360 2.35 -5.21 -16.33
N LYS A 361 3.38 -5.28 -17.17
CA LYS A 361 4.69 -4.68 -16.94
C LYS A 361 5.28 -4.22 -18.27
N ASP A 362 5.84 -3.01 -18.29
CA ASP A 362 6.59 -2.48 -19.43
C ASP A 362 7.50 -1.33 -18.97
N GLU A 363 8.19 -0.66 -19.90
CA GLU A 363 9.08 0.47 -19.58
C GLU A 363 8.31 1.73 -19.14
N SER A 364 7.04 1.84 -19.50
CA SER A 364 6.17 2.97 -19.19
C SER A 364 4.79 2.53 -18.73
N LEU A 365 4.11 3.43 -18.01
CA LEU A 365 2.78 3.19 -17.47
C LEU A 365 2.00 4.51 -17.40
N VAL A 366 0.71 4.44 -17.71
CA VAL A 366 -0.28 5.45 -17.34
C VAL A 366 -1.46 4.79 -16.64
N LEU A 367 -2.00 5.46 -15.62
CA LEU A 367 -3.08 4.96 -14.78
C LEU A 367 -4.00 6.10 -14.37
N LEU A 368 -5.30 5.85 -14.45
CA LEU A 368 -6.37 6.71 -13.94
C LEU A 368 -7.24 5.89 -12.99
N ASN A 369 -7.43 6.38 -11.77
CA ASN A 369 -8.40 5.83 -10.83
C ASN A 369 -9.44 6.90 -10.49
N ILE A 370 -10.70 6.54 -10.51
CA ILE A 370 -11.82 7.40 -10.12
C ILE A 370 -12.63 6.68 -9.06
N GLU A 371 -12.87 7.34 -7.93
CA GLU A 371 -13.70 6.81 -6.85
C GLU A 371 -14.80 7.79 -6.48
N TYR A 372 -16.03 7.30 -6.41
CA TYR A 372 -17.11 7.98 -5.72
C TYR A 372 -17.29 7.35 -4.35
N ARG A 373 -17.03 8.10 -3.30
CA ARG A 373 -17.13 7.70 -1.89
C ARG A 373 -18.36 8.34 -1.28
N TYR A 374 -19.18 7.53 -0.58
CA TYR A 374 -20.36 8.02 0.11
C TYR A 374 -20.44 7.46 1.53
N THR A 375 -20.37 8.34 2.53
CA THR A 375 -20.58 7.99 3.94
C THR A 375 -22.05 7.68 4.17
N ILE A 376 -22.38 6.40 4.22
CA ILE A 376 -23.76 5.91 4.45
C ILE A 376 -24.15 5.92 5.92
N TRP A 377 -23.15 5.81 6.80
CA TRP A 377 -23.35 5.86 8.23
C TRP A 377 -22.18 6.50 8.93
N GLU A 378 -22.47 7.30 9.95
CA GLU A 378 -21.48 8.01 10.75
C GLU A 378 -21.99 8.11 12.18
N ASN A 379 -21.18 7.71 13.15
CA ASN A 379 -21.43 7.86 14.56
C ASN A 379 -20.13 8.32 15.24
N ARG A 380 -20.12 9.56 15.74
CA ARG A 380 -18.93 10.21 16.28
C ARG A 380 -17.77 10.18 15.28
N ASP A 381 -16.72 9.44 15.59
CA ASP A 381 -15.51 9.35 14.77
C ASP A 381 -15.52 8.12 13.85
N LEU A 382 -16.46 7.19 14.02
CA LEU A 382 -16.58 5.99 13.20
C LEU A 382 -17.47 6.28 11.99
N LYS A 383 -16.96 5.93 10.80
CA LYS A 383 -17.65 6.11 9.52
C LYS A 383 -17.69 4.80 8.75
N LEU A 384 -18.82 4.57 8.09
CA LEU A 384 -18.98 3.53 7.09
C LEU A 384 -19.22 4.19 5.74
N ASP A 385 -18.26 4.03 4.86
CA ASP A 385 -18.32 4.52 3.49
C ASP A 385 -18.63 3.38 2.53
N THR A 386 -19.46 3.66 1.53
CA THR A 386 -19.53 2.86 0.30
C THR A 386 -18.70 3.54 -0.76
N VAL A 387 -18.07 2.74 -1.61
CA VAL A 387 -17.20 3.20 -2.67
C VAL A 387 -17.63 2.55 -3.98
N LEU A 388 -17.81 3.37 -5.01
CA LEU A 388 -17.87 2.93 -6.40
C LEU A 388 -16.60 3.39 -7.07
N PHE A 389 -15.98 2.55 -7.87
CA PHE A 389 -14.73 2.91 -8.52
C PHE A 389 -14.65 2.44 -9.96
N TRP A 390 -13.81 3.13 -10.71
CA TRP A 390 -13.37 2.79 -12.04
C TRP A 390 -11.88 3.06 -12.15
N ASP A 391 -11.14 2.04 -12.59
CA ASP A 391 -9.70 2.09 -12.81
C ASP A 391 -9.42 1.81 -14.27
N GLU A 392 -8.49 2.54 -14.85
CA GLU A 392 -8.07 2.36 -16.23
C GLU A 392 -6.59 2.65 -16.38
N GLY A 393 -5.87 1.79 -17.08
CA GLY A 393 -4.43 1.99 -17.26
C GLY A 393 -3.88 1.16 -18.42
N GLN A 394 -2.70 1.57 -18.86
CA GLN A 394 -1.94 0.91 -19.91
C GLN A 394 -0.45 0.92 -19.56
N VAL A 395 0.23 -0.18 -19.86
CA VAL A 395 1.69 -0.23 -19.94
C VAL A 395 2.11 -0.18 -21.41
N PHE A 396 3.26 0.40 -21.70
CA PHE A 396 3.75 0.59 -23.07
C PHE A 396 5.27 0.83 -23.05
N GLN A 397 5.97 0.58 -24.16
CA GLN A 397 7.38 0.85 -24.28
C GLN A 397 7.64 2.33 -24.62
N GLU A 398 7.00 2.83 -25.66
CA GLU A 398 7.15 4.20 -26.14
C GLU A 398 5.81 4.94 -26.19
N PHE A 399 5.83 6.27 -26.07
CA PHE A 399 4.61 7.09 -26.14
C PHE A 399 3.83 6.94 -27.46
N SER A 400 4.50 6.54 -28.54
CA SER A 400 3.85 6.22 -29.82
C SER A 400 2.92 5.01 -29.75
N GLU A 401 3.12 4.12 -28.79
CA GLU A 401 2.33 2.91 -28.55
C GLU A 401 1.13 3.15 -27.63
N LEU A 402 1.01 4.35 -27.06
CA LEU A 402 -0.13 4.70 -26.23
C LEU A 402 -1.39 4.79 -27.07
N GLN A 403 -2.27 3.80 -27.00
CA GLN A 403 -3.50 3.69 -27.79
C GLN A 403 -4.70 3.42 -26.91
N PHE A 404 -5.82 4.09 -27.20
CA PHE A 404 -7.06 3.91 -26.43
C PHE A 404 -7.59 2.47 -26.44
N GLY A 405 -7.27 1.66 -27.46
CA GLY A 405 -7.69 0.26 -27.57
C GLY A 405 -6.98 -0.69 -26.61
N ASP A 406 -5.83 -0.31 -26.09
CA ASP A 406 -4.96 -1.14 -25.25
C ASP A 406 -5.11 -0.86 -23.76
N PHE A 407 -5.92 0.15 -23.41
CA PHE A 407 -6.25 0.40 -22.02
C PHE A 407 -6.99 -0.78 -21.39
N ARG A 408 -6.57 -1.16 -20.20
CA ARG A 408 -7.22 -2.17 -19.37
C ARG A 408 -8.07 -1.48 -18.33
N GLY A 409 -9.38 -1.73 -18.43
CA GLY A 409 -10.36 -1.13 -17.52
C GLY A 409 -10.90 -2.12 -16.49
N SER A 410 -11.22 -1.61 -15.31
CA SER A 410 -11.96 -2.34 -14.28
C SER A 410 -12.89 -1.40 -13.53
N TYR A 411 -13.93 -1.97 -12.94
CA TYR A 411 -14.89 -1.24 -12.11
C TYR A 411 -15.28 -2.10 -10.91
N GLY A 412 -15.82 -1.47 -9.90
CA GLY A 412 -16.25 -2.22 -8.74
C GLY A 412 -16.90 -1.37 -7.67
N LEU A 413 -17.15 -2.05 -6.57
CA LEU A 413 -17.77 -1.46 -5.39
C LEU A 413 -17.13 -2.01 -4.13
N GLY A 414 -17.28 -1.25 -3.04
CA GLY A 414 -16.77 -1.68 -1.74
C GLY A 414 -17.35 -0.91 -0.58
N PHE A 415 -16.95 -1.36 0.61
CA PHE A 415 -17.26 -0.73 1.87
C PHE A 415 -15.97 -0.47 2.64
N ARG A 416 -15.90 0.67 3.32
CA ARG A 416 -14.75 1.05 4.15
C ARG A 416 -15.22 1.52 5.51
N VAL A 417 -14.58 1.03 6.54
CA VAL A 417 -14.75 1.52 7.91
C VAL A 417 -13.55 2.40 8.25
N SER A 418 -13.82 3.63 8.67
CA SER A 418 -12.80 4.60 9.05
C SER A 418 -13.06 5.11 10.46
N LEU A 419 -11.99 5.44 11.19
CA LEU A 419 -12.03 6.08 12.49
C LEU A 419 -11.23 7.38 12.43
N ALA A 420 -11.83 8.49 12.84
CA ALA A 420 -11.21 9.81 12.83
C ALA A 420 -10.49 10.10 11.49
N ASP A 421 -11.13 9.74 10.37
CA ASP A 421 -10.61 9.89 9.00
C ASP A 421 -9.42 8.99 8.63
N VAL A 422 -9.09 7.98 9.45
CA VAL A 422 -8.15 6.91 9.10
C VAL A 422 -8.92 5.65 8.75
N MET A 423 -8.67 5.11 7.56
CA MET A 423 -9.28 3.85 7.14
C MET A 423 -8.73 2.70 7.97
N LEU A 424 -9.62 1.94 8.60
CA LEU A 424 -9.27 0.78 9.41
C LEU A 424 -9.30 -0.50 8.58
N VAL A 425 -10.41 -0.71 7.91
CA VAL A 425 -10.63 -1.88 7.07
C VAL A 425 -11.58 -1.54 5.93
N GLY A 426 -11.34 -2.12 4.78
CA GLY A 426 -12.23 -2.08 3.63
C GLY A 426 -12.32 -3.43 2.95
N ALA A 427 -13.48 -3.69 2.37
CA ALA A 427 -13.74 -4.83 1.51
C ALA A 427 -14.22 -4.32 0.16
N GLU A 428 -13.57 -4.74 -0.91
CA GLU A 428 -13.88 -4.30 -2.28
C GLU A 428 -13.96 -5.49 -3.21
N MET A 429 -14.90 -5.42 -4.15
CA MET A 429 -15.05 -6.36 -5.26
C MET A 429 -14.84 -5.60 -6.56
N ALA A 430 -13.95 -6.11 -7.41
CA ALA A 430 -13.56 -5.50 -8.67
C ALA A 430 -13.79 -6.49 -9.83
N PHE A 431 -14.27 -5.96 -10.94
CA PHE A 431 -14.57 -6.69 -12.15
C PHE A 431 -13.66 -6.16 -13.27
N GLY A 432 -12.84 -7.04 -13.83
CA GLY A 432 -11.99 -6.78 -14.98
C GLY A 432 -12.27 -7.77 -16.10
N SER A 433 -11.64 -7.60 -17.27
CA SER A 433 -11.80 -8.52 -18.40
C SER A 433 -11.26 -9.94 -18.12
N GLU A 434 -10.38 -10.10 -17.13
CA GLU A 434 -9.78 -11.39 -16.75
C GLU A 434 -10.48 -12.07 -15.56
N GLY A 435 -11.52 -11.44 -14.99
CA GLY A 435 -12.29 -12.02 -13.91
C GLY A 435 -12.71 -11.04 -12.83
N THR A 436 -13.01 -11.60 -11.66
CA THR A 436 -13.46 -10.86 -10.48
C THR A 436 -12.46 -11.07 -9.37
N ASN A 437 -12.02 -9.99 -8.75
CA ASN A 437 -11.14 -10.02 -7.60
C ASN A 437 -11.81 -9.41 -6.38
N PHE A 438 -11.48 -9.97 -5.20
CA PHE A 438 -11.95 -9.49 -3.91
C PHE A 438 -10.77 -9.05 -3.07
N TYR A 439 -10.87 -7.88 -2.44
CA TYR A 439 -9.80 -7.28 -1.63
C TYR A 439 -10.30 -6.97 -0.24
N VAL A 440 -9.49 -7.29 0.78
CA VAL A 440 -9.61 -6.77 2.14
C VAL A 440 -8.36 -5.95 2.44
N LYS A 441 -8.53 -4.72 2.90
CA LYS A 441 -7.43 -3.76 3.01
C LYS A 441 -7.59 -2.79 4.17
N SER A 442 -6.48 -2.18 4.59
CA SER A 442 -6.43 -1.21 5.70
C SER A 442 -6.00 0.20 5.26
N LYS A 443 -5.81 0.44 3.96
CA LYS A 443 -5.50 1.76 3.40
C LYS A 443 -6.28 2.03 2.11
N THR A 444 -6.48 3.30 1.78
CA THR A 444 -7.03 3.71 0.49
C THR A 444 -6.01 3.49 -0.63
N PRO A 445 -6.43 3.34 -1.90
CA PRO A 445 -5.49 3.14 -3.01
C PRO A 445 -4.64 4.37 -3.30
N PHE A 446 -5.11 5.58 -2.94
CA PHE A 446 -4.44 6.87 -3.14
C PHE A 446 -4.97 7.93 -2.18
#